data_fa745e4e637b91b73305242f16a5b21f
#
_entry.id   fa745e4e637b91b73305242f16a5b21f
#
_cell.length_a   1.000
_cell.length_b   1.000
_cell.length_c   1.000
_cell.angle_alpha   90.00
_cell.angle_beta   90.00
_cell.angle_gamma   90.00
#
_symmetry.space_group_name_H-M   'P 1'
#
loop_
_entity.id
_entity.type
_entity.pdbx_description
1 polymer ?
#
loop_
_entity_poly.entity_id
_entity_poly.type
_entity_poly.pdbx_seq_one_letter_code
_entity_poly.pdbx_strand_id
1 'polypeptide(L)'
;MKDQKIYIIGAGLSGLVAAIELEKAGFSPVILESSDKVGGRMKTDKVDGYLLDHGFQVILTAYPEVKRYLNLPALNLKTFDPGAVIFDKNDSYIISDPLRNPLKVVGMAFSRVGTFLDKVKMFTLTQELKKKSIEDIFNEPSVPTLQYLKNYGFSELIISNFFKPFFRGIFLEKHLNTSARMFEFVFKMFSLGHAAVPEKGMQEIPNMLKQQLSTTQIYYNSPVEKIEGQSITLKNGEVLEADRILVCTQPDHVMPQMQGQFGKPKQVINLYFSLQKSFMARPMIGLLPGDNHIVNNIVFMDDVSEAYSSNDRSLLSVSVLESDLEEKQLVKAVQEELEKISGVKAEYFKFIRAYYIKHALPFLDDMKATIPITECKITDHIFLGGDYLLNGSSNAAMTSGRLVAEAVLLSYTPTH
;
A
#
# COMPACT_ATOMS: atom_id res chain seq x y z
N MET A 1 -24.88 -22.00 15.98
CA MET A 1 -23.86 -21.09 15.41
C MET A 1 -24.47 -19.81 14.85
N LYS A 2 -25.75 -19.77 14.42
CA LYS A 2 -26.36 -18.55 13.84
C LYS A 2 -26.65 -17.40 14.81
N ASP A 3 -26.63 -17.64 16.12
CA ASP A 3 -26.99 -16.63 17.14
C ASP A 3 -25.77 -15.94 17.78
N GLN A 4 -24.57 -16.19 17.30
CA GLN A 4 -23.34 -15.61 17.85
C GLN A 4 -23.16 -14.16 17.35
N LYS A 5 -23.01 -13.23 18.27
CA LYS A 5 -22.76 -11.81 17.99
C LYS A 5 -21.26 -11.58 17.74
N ILE A 6 -20.87 -11.63 16.47
CA ILE A 6 -19.49 -11.37 16.05
C ILE A 6 -19.41 -9.98 15.44
N TYR A 7 -18.61 -9.11 16.06
CA TYR A 7 -18.36 -7.77 15.54
C TYR A 7 -16.95 -7.64 14.99
N ILE A 8 -16.84 -7.00 13.83
CA ILE A 8 -15.58 -6.67 13.17
C ILE A 8 -15.44 -5.14 13.17
N ILE A 9 -14.36 -4.64 13.73
CA ILE A 9 -14.10 -3.19 13.84
C ILE A 9 -13.21 -2.77 12.67
N GLY A 10 -13.81 -2.05 11.72
CA GLY A 10 -13.17 -1.54 10.50
C GLY A 10 -13.45 -2.38 9.26
N ALA A 11 -13.90 -1.70 8.19
CA ALA A 11 -14.16 -2.26 6.87
C ALA A 11 -12.97 -2.08 5.90
N GLY A 12 -11.74 -2.14 6.40
CA GLY A 12 -10.53 -2.24 5.59
C GLY A 12 -10.37 -3.63 4.98
N LEU A 13 -9.29 -3.86 4.21
CA LEU A 13 -9.05 -5.16 3.55
C LEU A 13 -9.06 -6.33 4.55
N SER A 14 -8.48 -6.14 5.75
CA SER A 14 -8.45 -7.15 6.80
C SER A 14 -9.86 -7.51 7.28
N GLY A 15 -10.67 -6.50 7.63
CA GLY A 15 -12.03 -6.73 8.13
C GLY A 15 -12.96 -7.35 7.08
N LEU A 16 -12.84 -6.91 5.82
CA LEU A 16 -13.63 -7.47 4.71
C LEU A 16 -13.27 -8.95 4.46
N VAL A 17 -11.96 -9.29 4.44
CA VAL A 17 -11.53 -10.68 4.29
C VAL A 17 -11.95 -11.53 5.49
N ALA A 18 -11.84 -11.00 6.72
CA ALA A 18 -12.31 -11.71 7.91
C ALA A 18 -13.81 -12.02 7.82
N ALA A 19 -14.63 -11.07 7.36
CA ALA A 19 -16.06 -11.29 7.16
C ALA A 19 -16.33 -12.36 6.11
N ILE A 20 -15.60 -12.36 4.98
CA ILE A 20 -15.73 -13.37 3.92
C ILE A 20 -15.44 -14.78 4.50
N GLU A 21 -14.37 -14.94 5.26
CA GLU A 21 -14.02 -16.26 5.82
C GLU A 21 -15.02 -16.71 6.88
N LEU A 22 -15.54 -15.80 7.70
CA LEU A 22 -16.58 -16.12 8.68
C LEU A 22 -17.90 -16.50 8.00
N GLU A 23 -18.31 -15.81 6.92
CA GLU A 23 -19.51 -16.19 6.13
C GLU A 23 -19.36 -17.58 5.50
N LYS A 24 -18.19 -17.92 4.94
CA LYS A 24 -17.89 -19.26 4.42
C LYS A 24 -18.07 -20.36 5.49
N ALA A 25 -17.81 -20.02 6.73
CA ALA A 25 -18.00 -20.92 7.87
C ALA A 25 -19.44 -20.91 8.46
N GLY A 26 -20.35 -20.14 7.86
CA GLY A 26 -21.77 -20.09 8.22
C GLY A 26 -22.12 -19.10 9.32
N PHE A 27 -21.24 -18.16 9.64
CA PHE A 27 -21.51 -17.04 10.54
C PHE A 27 -22.04 -15.83 9.77
N SER A 28 -22.68 -14.90 10.49
CA SER A 28 -23.17 -13.63 9.93
C SER A 28 -22.62 -12.48 10.78
N PRO A 29 -21.33 -12.09 10.58
CA PRO A 29 -20.74 -11.04 11.38
C PRO A 29 -21.34 -9.66 11.05
N VAL A 30 -21.09 -8.70 11.94
CA VAL A 30 -21.43 -7.29 11.77
C VAL A 30 -20.14 -6.49 11.69
N ILE A 31 -19.99 -5.66 10.67
CA ILE A 31 -18.86 -4.73 10.53
C ILE A 31 -19.29 -3.34 11.01
N LEU A 32 -18.50 -2.75 11.91
CA LEU A 32 -18.61 -1.34 12.32
C LEU A 32 -17.52 -0.53 11.61
N GLU A 33 -17.92 0.35 10.69
CA GLU A 33 -17.02 1.21 9.90
C GLU A 33 -17.22 2.68 10.28
N SER A 34 -16.12 3.36 10.56
CA SER A 34 -16.15 4.77 10.99
C SER A 34 -16.50 5.75 9.88
N SER A 35 -16.27 5.39 8.62
CA SER A 35 -16.52 6.23 7.45
C SER A 35 -17.80 5.82 6.70
N ASP A 36 -18.07 6.53 5.62
CA ASP A 36 -19.24 6.32 4.75
C ASP A 36 -19.08 5.23 3.70
N LYS A 37 -17.86 4.64 3.60
CA LYS A 37 -17.54 3.60 2.60
C LYS A 37 -16.48 2.62 3.11
N VAL A 38 -16.46 1.42 2.54
CA VAL A 38 -15.42 0.42 2.81
C VAL A 38 -14.07 0.83 2.25
N GLY A 39 -12.99 0.20 2.72
CA GLY A 39 -11.65 0.31 2.14
C GLY A 39 -10.57 0.74 3.11
N GLY A 40 -10.93 1.38 4.22
CA GLY A 40 -9.94 1.89 5.17
C GLY A 40 -9.00 2.91 4.51
N ARG A 41 -7.72 2.55 4.31
CA ARG A 41 -6.72 3.37 3.62
C ARG A 41 -6.80 3.29 2.08
N MET A 42 -7.52 2.32 1.54
CA MET A 42 -7.66 2.12 0.09
C MET A 42 -8.99 2.73 -0.38
N LYS A 43 -8.93 4.01 -0.72
CA LYS A 43 -10.09 4.83 -1.12
C LYS A 43 -9.79 5.65 -2.36
N THR A 44 -10.83 5.96 -3.12
CA THR A 44 -10.81 6.88 -4.26
C THR A 44 -11.96 7.87 -4.11
N ASP A 45 -11.68 9.15 -4.30
CA ASP A 45 -12.68 10.22 -4.37
C ASP A 45 -12.88 10.67 -5.82
N LYS A 46 -14.10 11.13 -6.14
CA LYS A 46 -14.40 11.80 -7.40
C LYS A 46 -14.43 13.29 -7.16
N VAL A 47 -13.54 14.04 -7.82
CA VAL A 47 -13.41 15.48 -7.67
C VAL A 47 -13.24 16.12 -9.04
N ASP A 48 -14.15 16.98 -9.44
CA ASP A 48 -14.08 17.78 -10.68
C ASP A 48 -13.71 16.98 -11.95
N GLY A 49 -14.26 15.77 -12.05
CA GLY A 49 -14.01 14.87 -13.18
C GLY A 49 -12.75 14.02 -13.07
N TYR A 50 -12.06 14.07 -11.95
CA TYR A 50 -10.89 13.24 -11.66
C TYR A 50 -11.22 12.15 -10.62
N LEU A 51 -10.48 11.02 -10.72
CA LEU A 51 -10.41 10.01 -9.67
C LEU A 51 -9.14 10.24 -8.84
N LEU A 52 -9.30 10.54 -7.56
CA LEU A 52 -8.20 10.83 -6.65
C LEU A 52 -8.10 9.72 -5.60
N ASP A 53 -7.10 8.87 -5.70
CA ASP A 53 -6.80 7.88 -4.68
C ASP A 53 -6.23 8.55 -3.42
N HIS A 54 -6.51 7.98 -2.25
CA HIS A 54 -5.95 8.46 -0.99
C HIS A 54 -4.47 8.06 -0.87
N GLY A 55 -3.61 8.78 -1.59
CA GLY A 55 -2.20 8.48 -1.76
C GLY A 55 -1.92 7.67 -3.03
N PHE A 56 -0.68 7.71 -3.49
CA PHE A 56 -0.25 6.88 -4.61
C PHE A 56 -0.15 5.42 -4.17
N GLN A 57 -1.04 4.59 -4.65
CA GLN A 57 -1.13 3.18 -4.33
C GLN A 57 -1.15 2.34 -5.60
N VAL A 58 -0.63 1.12 -5.51
CA VAL A 58 -0.70 0.11 -6.56
C VAL A 58 -1.00 -1.25 -5.94
N ILE A 59 -1.61 -2.13 -6.72
CA ILE A 59 -1.73 -3.54 -6.37
C ILE A 59 -0.69 -4.35 -7.14
N LEU A 60 0.00 -5.26 -6.47
CA LEU A 60 0.90 -6.21 -7.13
C LEU A 60 0.12 -7.48 -7.48
N THR A 61 -0.05 -7.77 -8.76
CA THR A 61 -0.88 -8.88 -9.24
C THR A 61 -0.32 -10.26 -8.85
N ALA A 62 0.94 -10.32 -8.42
CA ALA A 62 1.59 -11.53 -7.91
C ALA A 62 1.28 -11.84 -6.45
N TYR A 63 0.71 -10.91 -5.69
CA TYR A 63 0.37 -11.15 -4.30
C TYR A 63 -0.54 -12.38 -4.13
N PRO A 64 -0.19 -13.33 -3.24
CA PRO A 64 -0.98 -14.55 -3.04
C PRO A 64 -2.43 -14.28 -2.66
N GLU A 65 -2.67 -13.36 -1.73
CA GLU A 65 -4.03 -13.08 -1.27
C GLU A 65 -4.85 -12.28 -2.30
N VAL A 66 -4.19 -11.50 -3.15
CA VAL A 66 -4.83 -10.86 -4.31
C VAL A 66 -5.39 -11.92 -5.26
N LYS A 67 -4.62 -12.98 -5.56
CA LYS A 67 -5.08 -14.09 -6.41
C LYS A 67 -6.18 -14.92 -5.75
N ARG A 68 -6.21 -14.96 -4.41
CA ARG A 68 -7.19 -15.73 -3.63
C ARG A 68 -8.56 -15.05 -3.58
N TYR A 69 -8.58 -13.73 -3.38
CA TYR A 69 -9.81 -12.99 -3.04
C TYR A 69 -10.33 -12.09 -4.16
N LEU A 70 -9.51 -11.75 -5.15
CA LEU A 70 -9.90 -10.79 -6.18
C LEU A 70 -10.06 -11.45 -7.56
N ASN A 71 -11.13 -11.09 -8.22
CA ASN A 71 -11.33 -11.38 -9.64
C ASN A 71 -10.61 -10.32 -10.48
N LEU A 72 -9.32 -10.55 -10.79
CA LEU A 72 -8.47 -9.59 -11.50
C LEU A 72 -9.04 -9.19 -12.87
N PRO A 73 -9.60 -10.10 -13.71
CA PRO A 73 -10.26 -9.69 -14.95
C PRO A 73 -11.39 -8.68 -14.74
N ALA A 74 -12.22 -8.85 -13.69
CA ALA A 74 -13.34 -7.95 -13.42
C ALA A 74 -12.91 -6.57 -12.92
N LEU A 75 -11.70 -6.43 -12.36
CA LEU A 75 -11.13 -5.14 -11.96
C LEU A 75 -10.63 -4.31 -13.15
N ASN A 76 -10.53 -4.90 -14.34
CA ASN A 76 -9.97 -4.25 -15.54
C ASN A 76 -8.66 -3.49 -15.23
N LEU A 77 -7.70 -4.23 -14.66
CA LEU A 77 -6.45 -3.64 -14.17
C LEU A 77 -5.65 -2.98 -15.31
N LYS A 78 -5.22 -1.77 -15.07
CA LYS A 78 -4.28 -1.02 -15.91
C LYS A 78 -2.89 -1.13 -15.29
N THR A 79 -1.94 -1.62 -16.07
CA THR A 79 -0.59 -1.93 -15.59
C THR A 79 0.38 -0.80 -15.86
N PHE A 80 1.30 -0.61 -14.95
CA PHE A 80 2.46 0.22 -15.17
C PHE A 80 3.46 -0.49 -16.10
N ASP A 81 4.12 0.27 -16.95
CA ASP A 81 5.29 -0.21 -17.67
C ASP A 81 6.41 -0.54 -16.66
N PRO A 82 7.11 -1.68 -16.83
CA PRO A 82 8.18 -2.06 -15.93
C PRO A 82 9.39 -1.13 -16.09
N GLY A 83 9.68 -0.38 -15.00
CA GLY A 83 10.76 0.60 -14.96
C GLY A 83 10.33 1.92 -14.32
N ALA A 84 11.11 2.96 -14.60
CA ALA A 84 10.86 4.31 -14.12
C ALA A 84 11.45 5.36 -15.08
N VAL A 85 10.86 6.55 -15.05
CA VAL A 85 11.48 7.76 -15.59
C VAL A 85 12.30 8.41 -14.48
N ILE A 86 13.58 8.63 -14.70
CA ILE A 86 14.47 9.29 -13.75
C ILE A 86 14.67 10.73 -14.19
N PHE A 87 14.35 11.67 -13.33
CA PHE A 87 14.58 13.09 -13.55
C PHE A 87 15.88 13.50 -12.84
N ASP A 88 16.91 13.84 -13.62
CA ASP A 88 18.22 14.28 -13.08
C ASP A 88 18.55 15.67 -13.65
N LYS A 89 18.50 16.69 -12.80
CA LYS A 89 18.70 18.11 -13.13
C LYS A 89 17.78 18.56 -14.27
N ASN A 90 18.32 18.74 -15.49
CA ASN A 90 17.60 19.23 -16.66
C ASN A 90 17.38 18.13 -17.71
N ASP A 91 17.57 16.86 -17.35
CA ASP A 91 17.46 15.72 -18.26
C ASP A 91 16.57 14.64 -17.66
N SER A 92 15.98 13.84 -18.51
CA SER A 92 15.21 12.68 -18.06
C SER A 92 15.59 11.46 -18.88
N TYR A 93 15.69 10.30 -18.21
CA TYR A 93 16.01 9.06 -18.88
C TYR A 93 15.19 7.91 -18.31
N ILE A 94 14.98 6.90 -19.12
CA ILE A 94 14.14 5.75 -18.76
C ILE A 94 15.04 4.58 -18.32
N ILE A 95 14.72 4.04 -17.14
CA ILE A 95 15.15 2.71 -16.76
C ILE A 95 14.02 1.75 -17.11
N SER A 96 14.29 0.78 -17.97
CA SER A 96 13.37 -0.32 -18.24
C SER A 96 13.88 -1.60 -17.58
N ASP A 97 12.95 -2.46 -17.17
CA ASP A 97 13.29 -3.79 -16.67
C ASP A 97 13.84 -4.65 -17.83
N PRO A 98 15.14 -5.05 -17.80
CA PRO A 98 15.74 -5.83 -18.88
C PRO A 98 15.13 -7.22 -19.03
N LEU A 99 14.50 -7.75 -17.99
CA LEU A 99 13.89 -9.09 -18.01
C LEU A 99 12.59 -9.13 -18.80
N ARG A 100 11.89 -8.00 -18.85
CA ARG A 100 10.60 -7.87 -19.54
C ARG A 100 10.72 -7.26 -20.93
N ASN A 101 11.85 -6.59 -21.23
CA ASN A 101 12.15 -6.00 -22.51
C ASN A 101 13.59 -6.34 -22.96
N PRO A 102 13.90 -7.60 -23.32
CA PRO A 102 15.25 -8.00 -23.69
C PRO A 102 15.81 -7.27 -24.93
N LEU A 103 14.93 -6.79 -25.83
CA LEU A 103 15.36 -6.01 -26.99
C LEU A 103 15.88 -4.61 -26.65
N LYS A 104 15.53 -4.06 -25.47
CA LYS A 104 16.04 -2.77 -24.99
C LYS A 104 17.35 -2.86 -24.22
N VAL A 105 17.88 -4.06 -23.99
CA VAL A 105 19.15 -4.31 -23.26
C VAL A 105 20.32 -3.58 -23.92
N VAL A 106 20.36 -3.49 -25.24
CA VAL A 106 21.46 -2.84 -25.99
C VAL A 106 21.52 -1.33 -25.69
N GLY A 107 20.37 -0.65 -25.63
CA GLY A 107 20.32 0.79 -25.28
C GLY A 107 20.62 1.06 -23.80
N MET A 108 20.41 0.09 -22.92
CA MET A 108 20.66 0.21 -21.49
C MET A 108 22.14 0.01 -21.10
N ALA A 109 23.00 -0.49 -21.99
CA ALA A 109 24.43 -0.64 -21.72
C ALA A 109 25.12 0.69 -21.39
N PHE A 110 24.55 1.82 -21.85
CA PHE A 110 25.07 3.17 -21.66
C PHE A 110 24.21 4.04 -20.72
N SER A 111 23.32 3.43 -19.90
CA SER A 111 22.48 4.22 -19.01
C SER A 111 23.29 4.83 -17.87
N ARG A 112 23.04 6.10 -17.55
CA ARG A 112 23.65 6.87 -16.43
C ARG A 112 23.23 6.36 -15.04
N VAL A 113 22.38 5.33 -14.93
CA VAL A 113 21.75 4.91 -13.69
C VAL A 113 22.55 3.87 -12.90
N GLY A 114 23.33 3.06 -13.57
CA GLY A 114 24.12 2.00 -12.94
C GLY A 114 25.09 1.38 -13.92
N THR A 115 26.01 0.59 -13.40
CA THR A 115 27.03 -0.11 -14.17
C THR A 115 26.46 -1.34 -14.89
N PHE A 116 27.19 -1.91 -15.83
CA PHE A 116 26.84 -3.19 -16.45
C PHE A 116 26.76 -4.32 -15.39
N LEU A 117 27.67 -4.31 -14.41
CA LEU A 117 27.66 -5.28 -13.31
C LEU A 117 26.40 -5.17 -12.44
N ASP A 118 25.87 -3.96 -12.23
CA ASP A 118 24.62 -3.80 -11.50
C ASP A 118 23.45 -4.49 -12.21
N LYS A 119 23.42 -4.45 -13.53
CA LYS A 119 22.37 -5.12 -14.33
C LYS A 119 22.46 -6.64 -14.23
N VAL A 120 23.69 -7.18 -14.28
CA VAL A 120 23.92 -8.61 -14.04
C VAL A 120 23.45 -9.01 -12.64
N LYS A 121 23.80 -8.23 -11.62
CA LYS A 121 23.36 -8.47 -10.24
C LYS A 121 21.85 -8.39 -10.08
N MET A 122 21.19 -7.40 -10.68
CA MET A 122 19.72 -7.32 -10.68
C MET A 122 19.09 -8.57 -11.31
N PHE A 123 19.64 -9.04 -12.43
CA PHE A 123 19.19 -10.29 -13.05
C PHE A 123 19.37 -11.49 -12.11
N THR A 124 20.57 -11.65 -11.53
CA THR A 124 20.89 -12.76 -10.60
C THR A 124 19.96 -12.73 -9.40
N LEU A 125 19.84 -11.57 -8.73
CA LEU A 125 18.94 -11.39 -7.60
C LEU A 125 17.49 -11.76 -7.95
N THR A 126 17.03 -11.34 -9.12
CA THR A 126 15.67 -11.69 -9.59
C THR A 126 15.49 -13.21 -9.71
N GLN A 127 16.48 -13.92 -10.28
CA GLN A 127 16.39 -15.39 -10.42
C GLN A 127 16.46 -16.11 -9.07
N GLU A 128 17.27 -15.62 -8.14
CA GLU A 128 17.35 -16.13 -6.77
C GLU A 128 16.01 -15.95 -6.04
N LEU A 129 15.46 -14.76 -6.07
CA LEU A 129 14.19 -14.45 -5.39
C LEU A 129 12.98 -15.17 -5.99
N LYS A 130 12.97 -15.44 -7.30
CA LYS A 130 11.91 -16.26 -7.91
C LYS A 130 11.87 -17.68 -7.34
N LYS A 131 13.02 -18.26 -6.99
CA LYS A 131 13.12 -19.62 -6.46
C LYS A 131 12.86 -19.71 -4.95
N LYS A 132 13.15 -18.64 -4.20
CA LYS A 132 13.00 -18.56 -2.74
C LYS A 132 11.53 -18.49 -2.38
N SER A 133 11.05 -19.22 -1.37
CA SER A 133 9.67 -19.08 -0.88
C SER A 133 9.45 -17.74 -0.16
N ILE A 134 8.21 -17.33 0.05
CA ILE A 134 7.93 -16.11 0.82
C ILE A 134 8.32 -16.31 2.28
N GLU A 135 8.05 -17.49 2.82
CA GLU A 135 8.43 -17.88 4.18
C GLU A 135 9.96 -17.82 4.36
N ASP A 136 10.73 -18.35 3.40
CA ASP A 136 12.20 -18.28 3.47
C ASP A 136 12.70 -16.84 3.48
N ILE A 137 12.10 -15.94 2.66
CA ILE A 137 12.43 -14.51 2.65
C ILE A 137 12.25 -13.89 4.04
N PHE A 138 11.12 -14.16 4.68
CA PHE A 138 10.83 -13.57 5.99
C PHE A 138 11.52 -14.26 7.17
N ASN A 139 12.11 -15.44 6.95
CA ASN A 139 12.94 -16.15 7.94
C ASN A 139 14.44 -15.75 7.89
N GLU A 140 14.86 -15.02 6.86
CA GLU A 140 16.23 -14.47 6.79
C GLU A 140 16.52 -13.49 7.94
N PRO A 141 17.79 -13.24 8.27
CA PRO A 141 18.14 -12.20 9.23
C PRO A 141 17.61 -10.83 8.81
N SER A 142 17.03 -10.09 9.76
CA SER A 142 16.57 -8.72 9.50
C SER A 142 17.75 -7.77 9.46
N VAL A 143 18.08 -7.28 8.25
CA VAL A 143 19.08 -6.24 8.03
C VAL A 143 18.45 -5.07 7.28
N PRO A 144 18.92 -3.82 7.45
CA PRO A 144 18.42 -2.68 6.67
C PRO A 144 18.59 -2.92 5.16
N THR A 145 17.60 -2.54 4.37
CA THR A 145 17.63 -2.68 2.90
C THR A 145 18.87 -2.02 2.28
N LEU A 146 19.26 -0.83 2.76
CA LEU A 146 20.47 -0.16 2.27
C LEU A 146 21.73 -1.01 2.49
N GLN A 147 21.89 -1.61 3.67
CA GLN A 147 23.00 -2.47 3.99
C GLN A 147 22.99 -3.76 3.14
N TYR A 148 21.82 -4.34 2.94
CA TYR A 148 21.65 -5.51 2.07
C TYR A 148 22.10 -5.22 0.64
N LEU A 149 21.67 -4.11 0.04
CA LEU A 149 22.05 -3.70 -1.32
C LEU A 149 23.57 -3.50 -1.45
N LYS A 150 24.22 -2.89 -0.46
CA LYS A 150 25.67 -2.71 -0.40
C LYS A 150 26.39 -4.06 -0.27
N ASN A 151 25.93 -4.92 0.62
CA ASN A 151 26.51 -6.26 0.82
C ASN A 151 26.34 -7.14 -0.42
N TYR A 152 25.22 -7.02 -1.15
CA TYR A 152 25.02 -7.70 -2.44
C TYR A 152 25.98 -7.18 -3.52
N GLY A 153 26.61 -6.02 -3.27
CA GLY A 153 27.64 -5.40 -4.09
C GLY A 153 27.09 -4.52 -5.22
N PHE A 154 25.87 -3.98 -5.09
CA PHE A 154 25.39 -2.94 -5.97
C PHE A 154 26.22 -1.66 -5.83
N SER A 155 26.44 -0.96 -6.95
CA SER A 155 27.18 0.31 -6.92
C SER A 155 26.37 1.42 -6.25
N GLU A 156 27.07 2.40 -5.65
CA GLU A 156 26.42 3.59 -5.09
C GLU A 156 25.61 4.34 -6.16
N LEU A 157 25.99 4.22 -7.43
CA LEU A 157 25.31 4.85 -8.55
C LEU A 157 23.87 4.31 -8.72
N ILE A 158 23.69 2.98 -8.79
CA ILE A 158 22.33 2.41 -8.93
C ILE A 158 21.53 2.50 -7.63
N ILE A 159 22.21 2.43 -6.48
CA ILE A 159 21.55 2.63 -5.19
C ILE A 159 20.96 4.03 -5.11
N SER A 160 21.72 5.06 -5.42
CA SER A 160 21.30 6.46 -5.31
C SER A 160 20.29 6.87 -6.40
N ASN A 161 20.45 6.38 -7.62
CA ASN A 161 19.65 6.82 -8.75
C ASN A 161 18.38 6.00 -8.97
N PHE A 162 18.29 4.78 -8.45
CA PHE A 162 17.13 3.92 -8.64
C PHE A 162 16.59 3.32 -7.33
N PHE A 163 17.37 2.50 -6.63
CA PHE A 163 16.83 1.78 -5.48
C PHE A 163 16.31 2.74 -4.39
N LYS A 164 17.11 3.74 -4.06
CA LYS A 164 16.76 4.69 -3.00
C LYS A 164 15.49 5.50 -3.33
N PRO A 165 15.39 6.23 -4.46
CA PRO A 165 14.19 6.99 -4.78
C PRO A 165 12.95 6.10 -4.98
N PHE A 166 13.10 4.88 -5.53
CA PHE A 166 12.00 3.96 -5.74
C PHE A 166 11.46 3.37 -4.43
N PHE A 167 12.35 2.81 -3.61
CA PHE A 167 11.93 2.16 -2.36
C PHE A 167 11.58 3.13 -1.23
N ARG A 168 12.06 4.37 -1.28
CA ARG A 168 11.56 5.44 -0.40
C ARG A 168 10.04 5.60 -0.49
N GLY A 169 9.51 5.60 -1.71
CA GLY A 169 8.07 5.72 -1.94
C GLY A 169 7.29 4.49 -1.47
N ILE A 170 7.88 3.30 -1.53
CA ILE A 170 7.26 2.05 -1.07
C ILE A 170 7.30 1.94 0.45
N PHE A 171 8.43 2.28 1.05
CA PHE A 171 8.66 2.15 2.50
C PHE A 171 8.28 3.40 3.28
N LEU A 172 7.95 4.49 2.60
CA LEU A 172 7.65 5.80 3.18
C LEU A 172 8.73 6.25 4.18
N GLU A 173 9.99 6.15 3.76
CA GLU A 173 11.15 6.54 4.57
C GLU A 173 12.36 6.95 3.71
N LYS A 174 13.22 7.83 4.23
CA LYS A 174 14.33 8.40 3.46
C LYS A 174 15.56 7.50 3.32
N HIS A 175 15.83 6.63 4.29
CA HIS A 175 17.13 5.99 4.46
C HIS A 175 17.20 4.50 4.17
N LEU A 176 16.10 3.88 3.73
CA LEU A 176 15.98 2.43 3.46
C LEU A 176 16.39 1.58 4.67
N ASN A 177 15.94 1.98 5.89
CA ASN A 177 16.13 1.23 7.12
C ASN A 177 15.15 0.06 7.25
N THR A 178 14.07 0.06 6.48
CA THR A 178 13.12 -1.05 6.40
C THR A 178 13.87 -2.34 6.06
N SER A 179 13.46 -3.44 6.70
CA SER A 179 14.12 -4.75 6.55
C SER A 179 14.26 -5.19 5.10
N ALA A 180 15.41 -5.77 4.77
CA ALA A 180 15.68 -6.39 3.47
C ALA A 180 14.67 -7.51 3.14
N ARG A 181 14.07 -8.15 4.14
CA ARG A 181 12.97 -9.10 3.93
C ARG A 181 11.83 -8.47 3.13
N MET A 182 11.43 -7.24 3.47
CA MET A 182 10.39 -6.52 2.74
C MET A 182 10.84 -6.10 1.35
N PHE A 183 12.11 -5.69 1.20
CA PHE A 183 12.70 -5.41 -0.11
C PHE A 183 12.65 -6.66 -1.01
N GLU A 184 13.15 -7.80 -0.54
CA GLU A 184 13.15 -9.06 -1.30
C GLU A 184 11.73 -9.50 -1.66
N PHE A 185 10.80 -9.41 -0.71
CA PHE A 185 9.40 -9.75 -0.95
C PHE A 185 8.78 -8.88 -2.05
N VAL A 186 8.90 -7.57 -1.94
CA VAL A 186 8.36 -6.62 -2.93
C VAL A 186 9.03 -6.82 -4.29
N PHE A 187 10.35 -6.96 -4.31
CA PHE A 187 11.12 -7.19 -5.54
C PHE A 187 10.74 -8.51 -6.23
N LYS A 188 10.53 -9.57 -5.44
CA LYS A 188 9.98 -10.85 -5.92
C LYS A 188 8.60 -10.65 -6.54
N MET A 189 7.70 -9.94 -5.87
CA MET A 189 6.34 -9.71 -6.36
C MET A 189 6.34 -8.91 -7.67
N PHE A 190 7.17 -7.88 -7.80
CA PHE A 190 7.39 -7.18 -9.06
C PHE A 190 7.91 -8.11 -10.16
N SER A 191 8.80 -9.04 -9.83
CA SER A 191 9.38 -9.96 -10.82
C SER A 191 8.38 -11.03 -11.32
N LEU A 192 7.36 -11.37 -10.54
CA LEU A 192 6.36 -12.40 -10.83
C LEU A 192 5.02 -11.85 -11.36
N GLY A 193 4.78 -10.55 -11.19
CA GLY A 193 3.53 -9.91 -11.59
C GLY A 193 3.73 -8.46 -12.00
N HIS A 194 2.66 -7.71 -12.09
CA HIS A 194 2.64 -6.31 -12.48
C HIS A 194 2.21 -5.41 -11.32
N ALA A 195 2.75 -4.20 -11.27
CA ALA A 195 2.10 -3.11 -10.56
C ALA A 195 0.93 -2.63 -11.41
N ALA A 196 -0.22 -2.48 -10.78
CA ALA A 196 -1.44 -2.10 -11.48
C ALA A 196 -2.37 -1.27 -10.59
N VAL A 197 -3.28 -0.56 -11.23
CA VAL A 197 -4.43 0.07 -10.59
C VAL A 197 -5.71 -0.44 -11.25
N PRO A 198 -6.83 -0.58 -10.54
CA PRO A 198 -8.13 -0.79 -11.18
C PRO A 198 -8.46 0.42 -12.08
N GLU A 199 -9.11 0.17 -13.20
CA GLU A 199 -9.48 1.22 -14.16
C GLU A 199 -10.18 2.42 -13.51
N LYS A 200 -11.04 2.15 -12.52
CA LYS A 200 -11.88 3.17 -11.85
C LYS A 200 -11.39 3.55 -10.44
N GLY A 201 -10.09 3.39 -10.17
CA GLY A 201 -9.48 3.75 -8.90
C GLY A 201 -9.37 2.60 -7.89
N MET A 202 -8.53 2.81 -6.90
CA MET A 202 -8.21 1.79 -5.89
C MET A 202 -9.41 1.34 -5.05
N GLN A 203 -10.46 2.16 -4.94
CA GLN A 203 -11.72 1.84 -4.25
C GLN A 203 -12.41 0.58 -4.81
N GLU A 204 -12.17 0.22 -6.07
CA GLU A 204 -12.78 -0.96 -6.68
C GLU A 204 -12.36 -2.28 -6.01
N ILE A 205 -11.18 -2.31 -5.39
CA ILE A 205 -10.69 -3.49 -4.67
C ILE A 205 -11.54 -3.79 -3.43
N PRO A 206 -11.68 -2.87 -2.45
CA PRO A 206 -12.57 -3.13 -1.32
C PRO A 206 -14.05 -3.25 -1.71
N ASN A 207 -14.50 -2.58 -2.77
CA ASN A 207 -15.84 -2.78 -3.30
C ASN A 207 -16.05 -4.23 -3.78
N MET A 208 -15.08 -4.81 -4.48
CA MET A 208 -15.13 -6.20 -4.93
C MET A 208 -15.14 -7.19 -3.76
N LEU A 209 -14.38 -6.92 -2.70
CA LEU A 209 -14.43 -7.73 -1.47
C LEU A 209 -15.81 -7.64 -0.81
N LYS A 210 -16.35 -6.42 -0.68
CA LYS A 210 -17.70 -6.21 -0.14
C LYS A 210 -18.78 -6.96 -0.94
N GLN A 211 -18.68 -7.00 -2.27
CA GLN A 211 -19.64 -7.69 -3.12
C GLN A 211 -19.69 -9.21 -2.89
N GLN A 212 -18.68 -9.80 -2.25
CA GLN A 212 -18.67 -11.22 -1.88
C GLN A 212 -19.44 -11.52 -0.60
N LEU A 213 -19.79 -10.48 0.18
CA LEU A 213 -20.57 -10.61 1.41
C LEU A 213 -22.06 -10.74 1.10
N SER A 214 -22.72 -11.68 1.73
CA SER A 214 -24.13 -11.99 1.53
C SER A 214 -25.00 -11.82 2.78
N THR A 215 -24.43 -12.09 3.96
CA THR A 215 -25.14 -12.04 5.24
C THR A 215 -24.56 -11.00 6.21
N THR A 216 -23.34 -10.54 5.99
CA THR A 216 -22.67 -9.53 6.79
C THR A 216 -23.35 -8.17 6.66
N GLN A 217 -23.76 -7.59 7.78
CA GLN A 217 -24.23 -6.22 7.83
C GLN A 217 -23.05 -5.26 8.06
N ILE A 218 -23.02 -4.15 7.34
CA ILE A 218 -22.01 -3.11 7.52
C ILE A 218 -22.69 -1.82 7.97
N TYR A 219 -22.39 -1.40 9.20
CA TYR A 219 -22.84 -0.12 9.74
C TYR A 219 -21.76 0.93 9.47
N TYR A 220 -22.07 1.83 8.55
CA TYR A 220 -21.23 2.98 8.23
C TYR A 220 -21.45 4.12 9.22
N ASN A 221 -20.52 5.07 9.26
CA ASN A 221 -20.54 6.20 10.19
C ASN A 221 -20.73 5.77 11.66
N SER A 222 -20.19 4.59 12.00
CA SER A 222 -20.30 3.95 13.31
C SER A 222 -18.91 3.84 13.97
N PRO A 223 -18.26 4.97 14.29
CA PRO A 223 -16.94 4.95 14.89
C PRO A 223 -16.99 4.38 16.30
N VAL A 224 -16.19 3.35 16.53
CA VAL A 224 -15.97 2.78 17.87
C VAL A 224 -15.07 3.71 18.67
N GLU A 225 -15.47 4.02 19.89
CA GLU A 225 -14.70 4.83 20.84
C GLU A 225 -13.78 3.94 21.68
N LYS A 226 -14.33 2.85 22.26
CA LYS A 226 -13.54 1.91 23.07
C LYS A 226 -14.12 0.50 23.07
N ILE A 227 -13.24 -0.45 23.42
CA ILE A 227 -13.56 -1.85 23.61
C ILE A 227 -13.06 -2.28 24.99
N GLU A 228 -13.96 -2.83 25.82
CA GLU A 228 -13.67 -3.34 27.16
C GLU A 228 -14.36 -4.68 27.36
N GLY A 229 -13.58 -5.77 27.49
CA GLY A 229 -14.13 -7.11 27.59
C GLY A 229 -14.95 -7.51 26.37
N GLN A 230 -16.25 -7.73 26.55
CA GLN A 230 -17.22 -8.05 25.48
C GLN A 230 -18.03 -6.83 25.01
N SER A 231 -17.78 -5.65 25.59
CA SER A 231 -18.54 -4.44 25.33
C SER A 231 -17.82 -3.53 24.34
N ILE A 232 -18.55 -3.04 23.35
CA ILE A 232 -18.11 -2.09 22.33
C ILE A 232 -18.90 -0.79 22.54
N THR A 233 -18.22 0.30 22.85
CA THR A 233 -18.84 1.64 22.97
C THR A 233 -18.61 2.41 21.68
N LEU A 234 -19.67 2.88 21.05
CA LEU A 234 -19.62 3.77 19.91
C LEU A 234 -19.49 5.25 20.37
N LYS A 235 -18.95 6.11 19.49
CA LYS A 235 -18.81 7.55 19.80
C LYS A 235 -20.13 8.29 20.05
N ASN A 236 -21.28 7.72 19.63
CA ASN A 236 -22.61 8.26 19.92
C ASN A 236 -23.13 7.85 21.32
N GLY A 237 -22.35 7.07 22.09
CA GLY A 237 -22.69 6.58 23.42
C GLY A 237 -23.44 5.24 23.43
N GLU A 238 -23.76 4.67 22.27
CA GLU A 238 -24.37 3.34 22.17
C GLU A 238 -23.37 2.28 22.61
N VAL A 239 -23.88 1.29 23.37
CA VAL A 239 -23.07 0.14 23.86
C VAL A 239 -23.62 -1.13 23.24
N LEU A 240 -22.73 -1.91 22.63
CA LEU A 240 -23.03 -3.20 22.00
C LEU A 240 -22.30 -4.33 22.74
N GLU A 241 -23.01 -5.42 22.98
CA GLU A 241 -22.42 -6.64 23.58
C GLU A 241 -22.11 -7.66 22.49
N ALA A 242 -20.92 -8.25 22.54
CA ALA A 242 -20.39 -9.17 21.55
C ALA A 242 -19.89 -10.48 22.17
N ASP A 243 -20.10 -11.59 21.48
CA ASP A 243 -19.46 -12.87 21.82
C ASP A 243 -18.00 -12.88 21.38
N ARG A 244 -17.72 -12.28 20.22
CA ARG A 244 -16.36 -12.13 19.66
C ARG A 244 -16.21 -10.77 18.99
N ILE A 245 -15.05 -10.17 19.19
CA ILE A 245 -14.68 -8.87 18.62
C ILE A 245 -13.38 -9.03 17.84
N LEU A 246 -13.43 -8.75 16.53
CA LEU A 246 -12.25 -8.72 15.69
C LEU A 246 -11.85 -7.25 15.45
N VAL A 247 -10.71 -6.84 15.99
CA VAL A 247 -10.17 -5.49 15.82
C VAL A 247 -9.32 -5.46 14.57
N CYS A 248 -9.92 -5.04 13.44
CA CYS A 248 -9.30 -4.93 12.11
C CYS A 248 -8.94 -3.47 11.75
N THR A 249 -8.77 -2.64 12.75
CA THR A 249 -8.24 -1.27 12.70
C THR A 249 -7.02 -1.16 13.59
N GLN A 250 -6.45 0.05 13.71
CA GLN A 250 -5.35 0.29 14.64
C GLN A 250 -5.84 0.08 16.10
N PRO A 251 -5.29 -0.88 16.85
CA PRO A 251 -5.87 -1.27 18.15
C PRO A 251 -5.80 -0.17 19.21
N ASP A 252 -4.74 0.62 19.24
CA ASP A 252 -4.54 1.72 20.19
C ASP A 252 -5.58 2.84 20.08
N HIS A 253 -6.31 2.91 18.96
CA HIS A 253 -7.42 3.86 18.77
C HIS A 253 -8.70 3.45 19.50
N VAL A 254 -8.90 2.15 19.74
CA VAL A 254 -10.15 1.60 20.29
C VAL A 254 -9.93 0.76 21.56
N MET A 255 -8.69 0.48 21.90
CA MET A 255 -8.29 -0.31 23.08
C MET A 255 -7.33 0.52 23.94
N PRO A 256 -7.81 1.24 24.96
CA PRO A 256 -6.96 2.13 25.78
C PRO A 256 -5.75 1.44 26.41
N GLN A 257 -5.89 0.15 26.77
CA GLN A 257 -4.81 -0.66 27.32
C GLN A 257 -3.67 -0.95 26.32
N MET A 258 -3.86 -0.71 25.04
CA MET A 258 -2.84 -0.89 23.99
C MET A 258 -2.19 0.43 23.55
N GLN A 259 -2.56 1.56 24.15
CA GLN A 259 -1.95 2.85 23.85
C GLN A 259 -0.45 2.82 24.14
N GLY A 260 0.34 3.35 23.19
CA GLY A 260 1.81 3.41 23.29
C GLY A 260 2.53 2.09 23.01
N GLN A 261 1.84 1.00 22.71
CA GLN A 261 2.47 -0.29 22.35
C GLN A 261 2.88 -0.36 20.87
N PHE A 262 2.35 0.53 20.04
CA PHE A 262 2.69 0.61 18.61
C PHE A 262 3.59 1.82 18.35
N GLY A 263 4.63 1.64 17.56
CA GLY A 263 5.51 2.73 17.15
C GLY A 263 4.77 3.76 16.30
N LYS A 264 5.40 4.93 16.11
CA LYS A 264 4.82 6.01 15.29
C LYS A 264 4.64 5.54 13.85
N PRO A 265 3.43 5.53 13.30
CA PRO A 265 3.18 5.11 11.94
C PRO A 265 3.89 6.03 10.94
N LYS A 266 4.21 5.49 9.78
CA LYS A 266 4.75 6.27 8.67
C LYS A 266 3.61 7.02 7.99
N GLN A 267 3.93 8.24 7.54
CA GLN A 267 2.99 9.15 6.89
C GLN A 267 3.44 9.48 5.46
N VAL A 268 2.50 9.96 4.66
CA VAL A 268 2.75 10.48 3.33
C VAL A 268 1.76 11.58 3.01
N ILE A 269 2.20 12.58 2.25
CA ILE A 269 1.34 13.61 1.68
C ILE A 269 1.27 13.33 0.17
N ASN A 270 0.08 13.28 -0.38
CA ASN A 270 -0.11 13.13 -1.82
C ASN A 270 -0.87 14.34 -2.36
N LEU A 271 -0.27 15.04 -3.30
CA LEU A 271 -0.86 16.19 -3.95
C LEU A 271 -1.27 15.83 -5.38
N TYR A 272 -2.42 16.34 -5.80
CA TYR A 272 -2.92 16.19 -7.14
C TYR A 272 -2.93 17.53 -7.87
N PHE A 273 -2.42 17.50 -9.10
CA PHE A 273 -2.41 18.65 -10.01
C PHE A 273 -3.03 18.27 -11.35
N SER A 274 -3.69 19.26 -11.97
CA SER A 274 -4.17 19.16 -13.34
C SER A 274 -3.23 19.92 -14.27
N LEU A 275 -2.86 19.29 -15.38
CA LEU A 275 -2.09 19.90 -16.49
C LEU A 275 -2.87 19.76 -17.79
N GLN A 276 -2.47 20.54 -18.81
CA GLN A 276 -3.08 20.39 -20.12
C GLN A 276 -2.73 19.04 -20.75
N LYS A 277 -1.48 18.58 -20.61
CA LYS A 277 -1.00 17.26 -21.07
C LYS A 277 0.10 16.73 -20.17
N SER A 278 0.22 15.41 -20.13
CA SER A 278 1.34 14.73 -19.51
C SER A 278 2.65 15.07 -20.25
N PHE A 279 3.69 15.41 -19.49
CA PHE A 279 5.05 15.56 -20.03
C PHE A 279 5.83 14.23 -20.00
N MET A 280 5.29 13.19 -19.37
CA MET A 280 5.87 11.84 -19.38
C MET A 280 5.31 11.01 -20.53
N ALA A 281 4.01 11.10 -20.80
CA ALA A 281 3.27 10.37 -21.83
C ALA A 281 3.54 8.85 -21.80
N ARG A 282 3.62 8.29 -20.57
CA ARG A 282 3.94 6.89 -20.32
C ARG A 282 3.33 6.42 -18.99
N PRO A 283 2.81 5.19 -18.91
CA PRO A 283 2.34 4.60 -17.66
C PRO A 283 3.50 4.17 -16.76
N MET A 284 4.32 5.12 -16.33
CA MET A 284 5.52 4.90 -15.51
C MET A 284 5.54 5.82 -14.30
N ILE A 285 6.24 5.40 -13.26
CA ILE A 285 6.59 6.26 -12.14
C ILE A 285 7.79 7.15 -12.53
N GLY A 286 7.71 8.43 -12.19
CA GLY A 286 8.82 9.37 -12.26
C GLY A 286 9.52 9.49 -10.91
N LEU A 287 10.83 9.35 -10.87
CA LEU A 287 11.67 9.35 -9.67
C LEU A 287 12.67 10.49 -9.70
N LEU A 288 12.94 11.06 -8.53
CA LEU A 288 13.91 12.13 -8.32
C LEU A 288 15.07 11.62 -7.46
N PRO A 289 16.25 11.38 -8.06
CA PRO A 289 17.45 10.99 -7.33
C PRO A 289 17.98 12.10 -6.43
N GLY A 290 18.57 11.71 -5.31
CA GLY A 290 19.16 12.64 -4.33
C GLY A 290 18.25 12.83 -3.11
N ASP A 291 18.78 13.59 -2.12
CA ASP A 291 18.14 13.73 -0.82
C ASP A 291 17.48 15.12 -0.61
N ASN A 292 17.72 16.06 -1.55
CA ASN A 292 17.30 17.45 -1.43
C ASN A 292 15.97 17.76 -2.13
N HIS A 293 15.19 16.72 -2.46
CA HIS A 293 13.89 16.85 -3.12
C HIS A 293 12.77 16.84 -2.09
N ILE A 294 11.78 17.72 -2.26
CA ILE A 294 10.49 17.68 -1.56
C ILE A 294 9.66 16.56 -2.17
N VAL A 295 9.66 16.51 -3.51
CA VAL A 295 8.95 15.48 -4.27
C VAL A 295 9.72 14.16 -4.21
N ASN A 296 9.07 13.08 -3.79
CA ASN A 296 9.65 11.74 -3.84
C ASN A 296 9.43 11.06 -5.19
N ASN A 297 8.20 11.08 -5.68
CA ASN A 297 7.83 10.52 -6.97
C ASN A 297 6.62 11.21 -7.56
N ILE A 298 6.47 11.07 -8.88
CA ILE A 298 5.33 11.57 -9.63
C ILE A 298 4.75 10.48 -10.54
N VAL A 299 3.46 10.58 -10.83
CA VAL A 299 2.77 9.72 -11.81
C VAL A 299 1.65 10.50 -12.48
N PHE A 300 1.58 10.43 -13.80
CA PHE A 300 0.37 10.82 -14.50
C PHE A 300 -0.61 9.65 -14.49
N MET A 301 -1.67 9.77 -13.70
CA MET A 301 -2.62 8.68 -13.48
C MET A 301 -3.43 8.35 -14.74
N ASP A 302 -3.71 9.34 -15.56
CA ASP A 302 -4.38 9.18 -16.86
C ASP A 302 -3.48 8.52 -17.92
N ASP A 303 -2.15 8.62 -17.82
CA ASP A 303 -1.23 7.82 -18.65
C ASP A 303 -1.35 6.32 -18.32
N VAL A 304 -1.70 5.97 -17.08
CA VAL A 304 -1.90 4.58 -16.63
C VAL A 304 -3.30 4.10 -16.96
N SER A 305 -4.31 4.91 -16.65
CA SER A 305 -5.71 4.63 -16.92
C SER A 305 -6.46 5.92 -17.30
N GLU A 306 -6.94 5.99 -18.53
CA GLU A 306 -7.70 7.13 -19.02
C GLU A 306 -8.90 7.50 -18.14
N ALA A 307 -9.48 6.53 -17.44
CA ALA A 307 -10.62 6.75 -16.53
C ALA A 307 -10.29 7.63 -15.30
N TYR A 308 -9.02 7.85 -14.98
CA TYR A 308 -8.64 8.76 -13.89
C TYR A 308 -8.89 10.23 -14.21
N SER A 309 -9.04 10.58 -15.49
CA SER A 309 -9.46 11.92 -15.90
C SER A 309 -10.59 11.82 -16.93
N SER A 310 -11.74 12.36 -16.61
CA SER A 310 -12.85 12.52 -17.56
C SER A 310 -12.85 13.89 -18.26
N ASN A 311 -11.79 14.67 -18.01
CA ASN A 311 -11.54 15.97 -18.62
C ASN A 311 -10.47 15.82 -19.71
N ASP A 312 -10.40 16.76 -20.64
CA ASP A 312 -9.31 16.81 -21.65
C ASP A 312 -7.98 17.29 -21.03
N ARG A 313 -7.70 16.94 -19.80
CA ARG A 313 -6.53 17.36 -19.01
C ARG A 313 -5.94 16.20 -18.26
N SER A 314 -4.62 16.19 -18.15
CA SER A 314 -3.89 15.15 -17.40
C SER A 314 -3.94 15.36 -15.90
N LEU A 315 -3.97 14.26 -15.18
CA LEU A 315 -3.96 14.17 -13.71
C LEU A 315 -2.58 13.73 -13.21
N LEU A 316 -1.86 14.65 -12.59
CA LEU A 316 -0.56 14.38 -11.96
C LEU A 316 -0.73 14.10 -10.46
N SER A 317 -0.30 12.92 -10.02
CA SER A 317 -0.13 12.54 -8.61
C SER A 317 1.31 12.78 -8.19
N VAL A 318 1.52 13.46 -7.07
CA VAL A 318 2.83 13.82 -6.51
C VAL A 318 2.90 13.36 -5.07
N SER A 319 3.88 12.51 -4.74
CA SER A 319 4.09 12.02 -3.37
C SER A 319 5.21 12.81 -2.68
N VAL A 320 4.94 13.24 -1.46
CA VAL A 320 5.88 13.88 -0.54
C VAL A 320 5.91 13.07 0.75
N LEU A 321 7.09 12.62 1.19
CA LEU A 321 7.19 11.73 2.35
C LEU A 321 6.84 12.43 3.66
N GLU A 322 7.39 13.63 3.83
CA GLU A 322 7.12 14.49 5.00
C GLU A 322 7.37 15.96 4.66
N SER A 323 6.63 16.84 5.30
CA SER A 323 6.84 18.29 5.21
C SER A 323 6.25 18.97 6.43
N ASP A 324 6.95 19.97 6.95
CA ASP A 324 6.47 20.88 8.00
C ASP A 324 5.85 22.17 7.42
N LEU A 325 5.81 22.29 6.09
CA LEU A 325 5.22 23.43 5.40
C LEU A 325 3.69 23.40 5.49
N GLU A 326 3.08 24.56 5.65
CA GLU A 326 1.65 24.71 5.46
C GLU A 326 1.26 24.39 4.01
N GLU A 327 0.01 23.95 3.79
CA GLU A 327 -0.45 23.46 2.48
C GLU A 327 -0.15 24.42 1.33
N LYS A 328 -0.42 25.72 1.48
CA LYS A 328 -0.14 26.72 0.43
C LYS A 328 1.35 26.83 0.10
N GLN A 329 2.20 26.75 1.11
CA GLN A 329 3.65 26.80 0.95
C GLN A 329 4.17 25.51 0.31
N LEU A 330 3.63 24.37 0.73
CA LEU A 330 3.96 23.05 0.17
C LEU A 330 3.57 22.99 -1.31
N VAL A 331 2.34 23.37 -1.65
CA VAL A 331 1.88 23.40 -3.05
C VAL A 331 2.81 24.26 -3.91
N LYS A 332 3.18 25.46 -3.45
CA LYS A 332 4.10 26.34 -4.18
C LYS A 332 5.49 25.71 -4.35
N ALA A 333 6.05 25.15 -3.28
CA ALA A 333 7.37 24.51 -3.30
C ALA A 333 7.39 23.30 -4.26
N VAL A 334 6.32 22.49 -4.27
CA VAL A 334 6.15 21.37 -5.21
C VAL A 334 6.03 21.88 -6.65
N GLN A 335 5.24 22.93 -6.91
CA GLN A 335 5.13 23.51 -8.26
C GLN A 335 6.47 24.02 -8.79
N GLU A 336 7.26 24.71 -7.94
CA GLU A 336 8.60 25.20 -8.30
C GLU A 336 9.58 24.04 -8.57
N GLU A 337 9.47 22.94 -7.83
CA GLU A 337 10.29 21.76 -8.08
C GLU A 337 9.87 21.02 -9.36
N LEU A 338 8.58 20.89 -9.60
CA LEU A 338 8.03 20.32 -10.84
C LEU A 338 8.46 21.14 -12.07
N GLU A 339 8.49 22.48 -11.98
CA GLU A 339 9.03 23.33 -13.06
C GLU A 339 10.49 23.00 -13.35
N LYS A 340 11.33 22.85 -12.32
CA LYS A 340 12.76 22.55 -12.47
C LYS A 340 13.01 21.21 -13.18
N ILE A 341 12.19 20.19 -12.90
CA ILE A 341 12.40 18.84 -13.45
C ILE A 341 11.75 18.63 -14.82
N SER A 342 10.68 19.39 -15.14
CA SER A 342 9.89 19.19 -16.35
C SER A 342 10.08 20.30 -17.40
N GLY A 343 10.56 21.48 -16.99
CA GLY A 343 10.58 22.68 -17.82
C GLY A 343 9.20 23.31 -18.03
N VAL A 344 8.14 22.73 -17.48
CA VAL A 344 6.77 23.26 -17.51
C VAL A 344 6.66 24.33 -16.41
N LYS A 345 6.23 25.55 -16.73
CA LYS A 345 6.12 26.63 -15.75
C LYS A 345 5.20 26.26 -14.59
N ALA A 346 5.58 26.62 -13.36
CA ALA A 346 4.87 26.36 -12.12
C ALA A 346 3.37 26.72 -12.19
N GLU A 347 3.03 27.83 -12.86
CA GLU A 347 1.64 28.31 -13.00
C GLU A 347 0.70 27.37 -13.77
N TYR A 348 1.23 26.43 -14.56
CA TYR A 348 0.44 25.46 -15.32
C TYR A 348 0.07 24.21 -14.50
N PHE A 349 0.71 23.97 -13.37
CA PHE A 349 0.33 22.93 -12.43
C PHE A 349 -0.84 23.43 -11.56
N LYS A 350 -2.06 23.15 -12.00
CA LYS A 350 -3.26 23.58 -11.28
C LYS A 350 -3.54 22.62 -10.13
N PHE A 351 -3.36 23.09 -8.90
CA PHE A 351 -3.62 22.31 -7.70
C PHE A 351 -5.09 21.91 -7.60
N ILE A 352 -5.36 20.65 -7.28
CA ILE A 352 -6.69 20.08 -7.09
C ILE A 352 -6.92 19.81 -5.61
N ARG A 353 -6.09 18.95 -5.00
CA ARG A 353 -6.26 18.48 -3.62
C ARG A 353 -4.96 17.91 -3.05
N ALA A 354 -4.81 18.01 -1.74
CA ALA A 354 -3.81 17.28 -0.98
C ALA A 354 -4.48 16.28 -0.01
N TYR A 355 -3.88 15.10 0.13
CA TYR A 355 -4.23 14.09 1.12
C TYR A 355 -3.08 13.92 2.10
N TYR A 356 -3.35 14.17 3.38
CA TYR A 356 -2.41 13.98 4.49
C TYR A 356 -2.70 12.63 5.16
N ILE A 357 -1.94 11.60 4.80
CA ILE A 357 -2.17 10.24 5.28
C ILE A 357 -1.24 9.97 6.46
N LYS A 358 -1.74 10.23 7.67
CA LYS A 358 -0.96 10.13 8.93
C LYS A 358 -0.61 8.69 9.32
N HIS A 359 -1.42 7.72 8.88
CA HIS A 359 -1.26 6.29 9.18
C HIS A 359 -1.15 5.49 7.88
N ALA A 360 -0.21 5.90 6.99
CA ALA A 360 -0.05 5.28 5.68
C ALA A 360 0.49 3.85 5.77
N LEU A 361 1.54 3.65 6.59
CA LEU A 361 2.09 2.33 6.89
C LEU A 361 2.31 2.19 8.41
N PRO A 362 2.16 0.98 8.97
CA PRO A 362 2.51 0.73 10.36
C PRO A 362 4.03 0.85 10.56
N PHE A 363 4.44 1.20 11.78
CA PHE A 363 5.81 0.98 12.21
C PHE A 363 5.97 -0.49 12.63
N LEU A 364 6.99 -1.16 12.12
CA LEU A 364 7.25 -2.58 12.40
C LEU A 364 8.75 -2.80 12.64
N ASP A 365 9.08 -3.27 13.83
CA ASP A 365 10.45 -3.67 14.18
C ASP A 365 10.79 -5.04 13.55
N ASP A 366 9.83 -5.95 13.49
CA ASP A 366 9.97 -7.25 12.86
C ASP A 366 8.84 -7.49 11.84
N MET A 367 9.24 -7.82 10.62
CA MET A 367 8.32 -8.08 9.52
C MET A 367 8.22 -9.58 9.27
N LYS A 368 6.97 -10.07 9.15
CA LYS A 368 6.63 -11.50 9.03
C LYS A 368 5.77 -11.77 7.80
N ALA A 369 5.89 -12.95 7.21
CA ALA A 369 4.98 -13.42 6.16
C ALA A 369 3.61 -13.81 6.75
N THR A 370 3.64 -14.48 7.91
CA THR A 370 2.49 -15.00 8.63
C THR A 370 2.81 -15.07 10.12
N ILE A 371 1.78 -15.28 10.95
CA ILE A 371 1.90 -15.55 12.37
C ILE A 371 1.05 -16.79 12.73
N PRO A 372 1.36 -17.51 13.81
CA PRO A 372 0.44 -18.49 14.37
C PRO A 372 -0.93 -17.87 14.67
N ILE A 373 -2.01 -18.56 14.34
CA ILE A 373 -3.37 -18.05 14.58
C ILE A 373 -3.64 -17.74 16.05
N THR A 374 -2.94 -18.38 16.96
CA THR A 374 -3.01 -18.09 18.40
C THR A 374 -2.50 -16.70 18.77
N GLU A 375 -1.60 -16.10 17.97
CA GLU A 375 -1.13 -14.73 18.17
C GLU A 375 -2.17 -13.67 17.79
N CYS A 376 -3.22 -14.04 17.03
CA CYS A 376 -4.34 -13.15 16.78
C CYS A 376 -5.25 -12.98 18.01
N LYS A 377 -5.20 -13.89 18.99
CA LYS A 377 -6.07 -13.89 20.17
C LYS A 377 -5.44 -13.08 21.31
N ILE A 378 -6.13 -12.04 21.77
CA ILE A 378 -5.73 -11.25 22.95
C ILE A 378 -6.42 -11.73 24.21
N THR A 379 -7.73 -11.98 24.11
CA THR A 379 -8.55 -12.59 25.19
C THR A 379 -9.46 -13.65 24.59
N ASP A 380 -10.32 -14.27 25.41
CA ASP A 380 -11.32 -15.22 24.89
C ASP A 380 -12.32 -14.55 23.92
N HIS A 381 -12.44 -13.23 23.96
CA HIS A 381 -13.44 -12.48 23.22
C HIS A 381 -12.84 -11.52 22.18
N ILE A 382 -11.57 -11.11 22.32
CA ILE A 382 -10.94 -10.08 21.49
C ILE A 382 -9.81 -10.68 20.66
N PHE A 383 -9.86 -10.42 19.35
CA PHE A 383 -8.92 -10.89 18.36
C PHE A 383 -8.42 -9.72 17.50
N LEU A 384 -7.15 -9.73 17.14
CA LEU A 384 -6.52 -8.69 16.32
C LEU A 384 -6.32 -9.15 14.88
N GLY A 385 -6.65 -8.27 13.96
CA GLY A 385 -6.36 -8.39 12.53
C GLY A 385 -5.90 -7.05 11.97
N GLY A 386 -4.96 -7.09 11.04
CA GLY A 386 -4.43 -5.90 10.40
C GLY A 386 -3.02 -6.14 9.83
N ASP A 387 -2.62 -5.31 8.89
CA ASP A 387 -1.32 -5.39 8.25
C ASP A 387 -0.14 -5.14 9.21
N TYR A 388 -0.42 -4.45 10.33
CA TYR A 388 0.54 -4.17 11.40
C TYR A 388 0.99 -5.44 12.16
N LEU A 389 0.28 -6.54 12.05
CA LEU A 389 0.71 -7.83 12.62
C LEU A 389 1.78 -8.54 11.77
N LEU A 390 1.96 -8.15 10.52
CA LEU A 390 2.80 -8.85 9.56
C LEU A 390 3.87 -7.95 8.93
N ASN A 391 3.56 -7.27 7.80
CA ASN A 391 4.56 -6.51 7.05
C ASN A 391 4.05 -5.22 6.39
N GLY A 392 2.85 -4.76 6.74
CA GLY A 392 2.31 -3.47 6.28
C GLY A 392 1.77 -3.45 4.84
N SER A 393 1.83 -4.55 4.09
CA SER A 393 1.32 -4.60 2.71
C SER A 393 -0.18 -4.87 2.65
N SER A 394 -0.80 -4.60 1.48
CA SER A 394 -2.19 -5.01 1.22
C SER A 394 -2.35 -6.55 1.25
N ASN A 395 -1.31 -7.30 0.84
CA ASN A 395 -1.26 -8.75 1.01
C ASN A 395 -1.31 -9.14 2.50
N ALA A 396 -0.51 -8.48 3.34
CA ALA A 396 -0.50 -8.70 4.78
C ALA A 396 -1.86 -8.38 5.43
N ALA A 397 -2.53 -7.32 5.00
CA ALA A 397 -3.87 -6.97 5.48
C ALA A 397 -4.88 -8.10 5.20
N MET A 398 -4.88 -8.65 3.97
CA MET A 398 -5.76 -9.76 3.60
C MET A 398 -5.36 -11.07 4.31
N THR A 399 -4.06 -11.40 4.40
CA THR A 399 -3.56 -12.55 5.16
C THR A 399 -4.02 -12.48 6.62
N SER A 400 -3.83 -11.33 7.26
CA SER A 400 -4.23 -11.12 8.65
C SER A 400 -5.75 -11.22 8.85
N GLY A 401 -6.55 -10.75 7.89
CA GLY A 401 -8.00 -10.92 7.89
C GLY A 401 -8.41 -12.39 7.90
N ARG A 402 -7.75 -13.22 7.11
CA ARG A 402 -7.96 -14.68 7.09
C ARG A 402 -7.54 -15.31 8.41
N LEU A 403 -6.34 -15.01 8.90
CA LEU A 403 -5.81 -15.58 10.14
C LEU A 403 -6.69 -15.25 11.37
N VAL A 404 -7.18 -14.02 11.48
CA VAL A 404 -8.04 -13.64 12.60
C VAL A 404 -9.41 -14.34 12.54
N ALA A 405 -9.95 -14.55 11.33
CA ALA A 405 -11.16 -15.36 11.18
C ALA A 405 -10.93 -16.81 11.56
N GLU A 406 -9.83 -17.44 11.13
CA GLU A 406 -9.42 -18.79 11.54
C GLU A 406 -9.26 -18.91 13.06
N ALA A 407 -8.66 -17.91 13.73
CA ALA A 407 -8.53 -17.86 15.18
C ALA A 407 -9.89 -17.81 15.89
N VAL A 408 -10.83 -17.04 15.38
CA VAL A 408 -12.20 -16.98 15.89
C VAL A 408 -12.90 -18.32 15.71
N LEU A 409 -12.80 -18.94 14.54
CA LEU A 409 -13.41 -20.25 14.26
C LEU A 409 -12.87 -21.32 15.19
N LEU A 410 -11.56 -21.33 15.42
CA LEU A 410 -10.92 -22.25 16.38
C LEU A 410 -11.48 -22.07 17.81
N SER A 411 -11.80 -20.84 18.22
CA SER A 411 -12.34 -20.54 19.55
C SER A 411 -13.74 -21.13 19.83
N TYR A 412 -14.43 -21.59 18.79
CA TYR A 412 -15.72 -22.27 18.89
C TYR A 412 -15.60 -23.81 18.81
N THR A 413 -14.39 -24.31 18.49
CA THR A 413 -14.15 -25.77 18.48
C THR A 413 -13.86 -26.22 19.91
N PRO A 414 -14.59 -27.23 20.46
CA PRO A 414 -14.29 -27.75 21.79
C PRO A 414 -12.84 -28.25 21.84
N THR A 415 -12.07 -27.78 22.81
CA THR A 415 -10.78 -28.39 23.16
C THR A 415 -11.07 -29.77 23.78
N HIS A 416 -10.76 -30.82 23.05
CA HIS A 416 -10.82 -32.21 23.56
C HIS A 416 -9.69 -32.50 24.52
#